data_4fd35f5bf4e651a309984648c497b50f
#
_entry.id   4fd35f5bf4e651a309984648c497b50f
#
_cell.length_a   1.000
_cell.length_b   1.000
_cell.length_c   1.000
_cell.angle_alpha   90.00
_cell.angle_beta   90.00
_cell.angle_gamma   90.00
#
_symmetry.space_group_name_H-M   'P 1'
#
loop_
_entity.id
_entity.type
_entity.pdbx_description
1 polymer ?
#
loop_
_entity_poly.entity_id
_entity_poly.type
_entity_poly.pdbx_seq_one_letter_code
_entity_poly.pdbx_strand_id
1 'polypeptide(L)'
;MGAARRGAEADLDWSFTEPGLLDQLEAADDAALDSAPFGVIAMAEDGAVTSYNAAESRLSGLTSAKVVGRHFFSAVAPCTNNFMVAYRFETEAVLDAVIDYVFTLRMQPTKVKLRLLKQPGRRRMYLVVERT
;
A
#
# COMPACT_ATOMS: atom_id res chain seq x y z
N MET A 1 0.83 28.65 -12.29
CA MET A 1 0.74 28.35 -12.20
C MET A 1 0.74 27.68 -11.77
N GLY A 2 0.94 27.68 -11.44
CA GLY A 2 0.95 27.06 -10.89
C GLY A 2 0.88 26.38 -10.56
N ALA A 3 0.91 26.57 -10.35
CA ALA A 3 0.87 25.86 -10.01
C ALA A 3 0.70 25.10 -9.87
N ALA A 4 0.88 25.20 -9.66
CA ALA A 4 0.72 24.50 -9.63
C ALA A 4 0.41 23.84 -9.36
N ARG A 5 0.58 23.87 -8.98
CA ARG A 5 0.20 23.31 -8.83
C ARG A 5 -0.39 22.72 -8.69
N ARG A 6 -0.48 22.78 -8.13
CA ARG A 6 -1.23 22.20 -8.15
C ARG A 6 -1.46 21.46 -8.79
N GLY A 7 -1.43 21.77 -8.98
CA GLY A 7 -1.84 20.87 -9.93
C GLY A 7 -1.34 19.71 -9.52
N ALA A 8 -0.45 20.02 -8.96
CA ALA A 8 0.06 18.93 -8.48
C ALA A 8 -0.97 18.15 -7.95
N GLU A 9 -1.81 18.77 -7.45
CA GLU A 9 -2.77 17.95 -7.07
C GLU A 9 -3.29 17.27 -8.16
N ALA A 10 -3.02 17.72 -9.30
CA ALA A 10 -3.49 17.02 -10.41
C ALA A 10 -2.92 15.69 -10.43
N ASP A 11 -1.69 15.66 -10.17
CA ASP A 11 -1.13 14.39 -10.17
C ASP A 11 -1.67 13.61 -9.05
N LEU A 12 -2.50 14.16 -8.28
CA LEU A 12 -3.13 13.44 -7.23
C LEU A 12 -4.46 12.86 -7.66
N ASP A 13 -4.64 12.62 -8.95
CA ASP A 13 -5.76 11.84 -9.43
C ASP A 13 -5.47 10.37 -9.18
N TRP A 14 -5.64 9.97 -7.94
CA TRP A 14 -5.41 8.58 -7.57
C TRP A 14 -6.55 7.68 -8.02
N SER A 15 -6.21 6.56 -8.64
CA SER A 15 -7.18 5.51 -8.96
C SER A 15 -6.58 4.16 -8.60
N PHE A 16 -7.33 3.38 -7.84
CA PHE A 16 -6.88 2.05 -7.42
C PHE A 16 -6.54 1.14 -8.60
N THR A 17 -7.23 1.31 -9.72
CA THR A 17 -7.05 0.47 -10.90
C THR A 17 -6.12 1.07 -11.95
N GLU A 18 -5.50 2.20 -11.66
CA GLU A 18 -4.62 2.89 -12.63
C GLU A 18 -3.48 1.97 -13.06
N PRO A 19 -3.28 1.73 -14.37
CA PRO A 19 -2.17 0.88 -14.82
C PRO A 19 -0.80 1.39 -14.40
N GLY A 20 -0.62 2.71 -14.33
CA GLY A 20 0.64 3.33 -13.92
C GLY A 20 0.75 3.57 -12.43
N LEU A 21 -0.05 2.89 -11.62
CA LEU A 21 -0.08 3.17 -10.18
C LEU A 21 1.28 2.99 -9.52
N LEU A 22 2.03 1.95 -9.89
CA LEU A 22 3.34 1.73 -9.30
C LEU A 22 4.27 2.93 -9.55
N ASP A 23 4.26 3.49 -10.74
CA ASP A 23 5.08 4.68 -11.04
C ASP A 23 4.63 5.87 -10.22
N GLN A 24 3.31 6.06 -10.05
CA GLN A 24 2.81 7.14 -9.22
C GLN A 24 3.26 6.99 -7.77
N LEU A 25 3.17 5.77 -7.23
CA LEU A 25 3.56 5.50 -5.85
C LEU A 25 5.06 5.72 -5.64
N GLU A 26 5.88 5.30 -6.62
CA GLU A 26 7.32 5.48 -6.50
C GLU A 26 7.72 6.94 -6.55
N ALA A 27 6.97 7.78 -7.26
CA ALA A 27 7.26 9.20 -7.37
C ALA A 27 6.72 10.01 -6.19
N ALA A 28 5.84 9.44 -5.38
CA ALA A 28 5.16 10.18 -4.32
C ALA A 28 6.00 10.24 -3.05
N ASP A 29 5.98 11.40 -2.40
CA ASP A 29 6.50 11.50 -1.03
C ASP A 29 5.37 11.13 -0.05
N ASP A 30 5.67 11.14 1.24
CA ASP A 30 4.69 10.73 2.24
C ASP A 30 3.45 11.61 2.23
N ALA A 31 3.61 12.91 2.01
CA ALA A 31 2.45 13.80 1.95
C ALA A 31 1.54 13.45 0.77
N ALA A 32 2.13 13.13 -0.38
CA ALA A 32 1.34 12.74 -1.53
C ALA A 32 0.65 11.40 -1.30
N LEU A 33 1.32 10.45 -0.66
CA LEU A 33 0.70 9.16 -0.33
C LEU A 33 -0.49 9.36 0.62
N ASP A 34 -0.40 10.31 1.54
CA ASP A 34 -1.49 10.59 2.47
C ASP A 34 -2.71 11.19 1.78
N SER A 35 -2.57 11.73 0.59
CA SER A 35 -3.70 12.26 -0.16
C SER A 35 -4.49 11.18 -0.89
N ALA A 36 -3.98 9.96 -0.98
CA ALA A 36 -4.68 8.89 -1.68
C ALA A 36 -5.92 8.47 -0.91
N PRO A 37 -7.06 8.23 -1.60
CA PRO A 37 -8.30 7.82 -0.93
C PRO A 37 -8.30 6.36 -0.50
N PHE A 38 -7.31 5.59 -0.89
CA PHE A 38 -7.17 4.19 -0.51
C PHE A 38 -5.92 4.03 0.34
N GLY A 39 -5.84 2.88 1.04
CA GLY A 39 -4.67 2.59 1.87
C GLY A 39 -3.46 2.25 1.05
N VAL A 40 -2.29 2.75 1.44
CA VAL A 40 -1.03 2.43 0.80
C VAL A 40 -0.03 2.01 1.87
N ILE A 41 0.50 0.81 1.72
CA ILE A 41 1.58 0.32 2.57
C ILE A 41 2.79 0.13 1.65
N ALA A 42 3.85 0.87 1.91
CA ALA A 42 5.11 0.72 1.19
C ALA A 42 6.07 -0.10 2.04
N MET A 43 6.76 -1.04 1.42
CA MET A 43 7.65 -1.96 2.12
C MET A 43 8.99 -2.04 1.41
N ALA A 44 10.06 -2.19 2.19
CA ALA A 44 11.34 -2.57 1.65
C ALA A 44 11.27 -4.03 1.18
N GLU A 45 12.28 -4.46 0.47
CA GLU A 45 12.31 -5.81 -0.10
C GLU A 45 12.21 -6.90 0.98
N ASP A 46 12.67 -6.63 2.18
CA ASP A 46 12.59 -7.57 3.30
C ASP A 46 11.25 -7.55 4.02
N GLY A 47 10.30 -6.73 3.56
CA GLY A 47 8.98 -6.65 4.17
C GLY A 47 8.85 -5.62 5.28
N ALA A 48 9.90 -4.87 5.58
CA ALA A 48 9.82 -3.82 6.59
C ALA A 48 9.02 -2.63 6.05
N VAL A 49 8.06 -2.14 6.81
CA VAL A 49 7.22 -1.03 6.40
C VAL A 49 8.05 0.25 6.32
N THR A 50 7.97 0.94 5.21
CA THR A 50 8.65 2.24 5.01
C THR A 50 7.66 3.40 4.98
N SER A 51 6.41 3.17 4.56
CA SER A 51 5.36 4.18 4.59
C SER A 51 4.02 3.51 4.83
N TYR A 52 3.15 4.21 5.54
CA TYR A 52 1.82 3.72 5.91
C TYR A 52 0.91 4.94 5.91
N ASN A 53 0.10 5.09 4.88
CA ASN A 53 -0.55 6.36 4.65
C ASN A 53 -1.77 6.60 5.55
N ALA A 54 -2.32 7.80 5.46
CA ALA A 54 -3.42 8.22 6.33
C ALA A 54 -4.67 7.36 6.15
N ALA A 55 -5.00 6.99 4.90
CA ALA A 55 -6.18 6.17 4.66
C ALA A 55 -6.02 4.78 5.31
N GLU A 56 -4.84 4.20 5.23
CA GLU A 56 -4.61 2.90 5.86
C GLU A 56 -4.64 3.01 7.38
N SER A 57 -4.11 4.08 7.93
CA SER A 57 -4.18 4.32 9.38
C SER A 57 -5.63 4.40 9.87
N ARG A 58 -6.49 5.08 9.09
CA ARG A 58 -7.91 5.15 9.44
C ARG A 58 -8.58 3.77 9.36
N LEU A 59 -8.25 3.01 8.32
CA LEU A 59 -8.85 1.69 8.11
C LEU A 59 -8.44 0.71 9.20
N SER A 60 -7.16 0.68 9.52
CA SER A 60 -6.61 -0.32 10.45
C SER A 60 -6.65 0.11 11.90
N GLY A 61 -6.68 1.40 12.16
CA GLY A 61 -6.55 1.93 13.51
C GLY A 61 -5.11 2.00 14.01
N LEU A 62 -4.14 1.69 13.14
CA LEU A 62 -2.71 1.75 13.51
C LEU A 62 -2.10 3.02 12.93
N THR A 63 -1.24 3.68 13.69
CA THR A 63 -0.58 4.88 13.19
C THR A 63 0.71 4.53 12.47
N SER A 64 1.10 5.38 11.54
CA SER A 64 2.36 5.22 10.81
C SER A 64 3.54 5.09 11.78
N ALA A 65 3.56 5.90 12.82
CA ALA A 65 4.68 5.89 13.78
C ALA A 65 4.84 4.53 14.45
N LYS A 66 3.76 3.78 14.61
CA LYS A 66 3.82 2.47 15.28
C LYS A 66 4.21 1.35 14.34
N VAL A 67 4.01 1.50 13.04
CA VAL A 67 4.23 0.39 12.10
C VAL A 67 5.47 0.55 11.25
N VAL A 68 5.91 1.77 10.96
CA VAL A 68 7.10 1.97 10.14
C VAL A 68 8.32 1.32 10.81
N GLY A 69 9.08 0.56 10.03
CA GLY A 69 10.24 -0.18 10.52
C GLY A 69 9.92 -1.60 10.95
N ARG A 70 8.63 -1.96 11.09
CA ARG A 70 8.26 -3.31 11.51
C ARG A 70 7.96 -4.16 10.28
N HIS A 71 8.16 -5.46 10.41
CA HIS A 71 7.85 -6.40 9.33
C HIS A 71 6.34 -6.49 9.16
N PHE A 72 5.87 -6.21 7.94
CA PHE A 72 4.43 -6.09 7.72
C PHE A 72 3.70 -7.41 7.95
N PHE A 73 4.19 -8.49 7.33
CA PHE A 73 3.46 -9.75 7.30
C PHE A 73 3.50 -10.52 8.63
N SER A 74 4.46 -10.26 9.49
CA SER A 74 4.58 -10.99 10.75
C SER A 74 4.21 -10.14 11.96
N ALA A 75 4.43 -8.83 11.90
CA ALA A 75 4.26 -7.97 13.06
C ALA A 75 3.09 -7.02 12.96
N VAL A 76 2.74 -6.57 11.76
CA VAL A 76 1.67 -5.58 11.57
C VAL A 76 0.36 -6.24 11.18
N ALA A 77 0.37 -7.09 10.18
CA ALA A 77 -0.84 -7.71 9.64
C ALA A 77 -0.62 -9.21 9.41
N PRO A 78 -0.53 -10.00 10.49
CA PRO A 78 -0.30 -11.44 10.35
C PRO A 78 -1.37 -12.14 9.51
N CYS A 79 -2.56 -11.56 9.40
CA CYS A 79 -3.62 -12.13 8.55
C CYS A 79 -3.25 -12.14 7.07
N THR A 80 -2.21 -11.43 6.66
CA THR A 80 -1.72 -11.43 5.28
C THR A 80 -0.52 -12.34 5.07
N ASN A 81 -0.08 -13.05 6.11
CA ASN A 81 1.09 -13.92 6.01
C ASN A 81 0.68 -15.28 5.48
N ASN A 82 0.38 -15.37 4.19
CA ASN A 82 -0.14 -16.57 3.57
C ASN A 82 0.18 -16.60 2.07
N PHE A 83 -0.31 -17.64 1.38
CA PHE A 83 -0.07 -17.82 -0.04
C PHE A 83 -0.67 -16.75 -0.92
N MET A 84 -1.72 -16.08 -0.46
CA MET A 84 -2.41 -15.09 -1.29
C MET A 84 -1.67 -13.76 -1.33
N VAL A 85 -0.92 -13.42 -0.29
CA VAL A 85 -0.28 -12.11 -0.17
C VAL A 85 1.21 -12.25 0.07
N ALA A 86 1.63 -12.61 1.28
CA ALA A 86 3.06 -12.58 1.64
C ALA A 86 3.90 -13.46 0.71
N TYR A 87 3.46 -14.66 0.45
CA TYR A 87 4.21 -15.60 -0.40
C TYR A 87 4.41 -15.05 -1.80
N ARG A 88 3.42 -14.34 -2.33
CA ARG A 88 3.54 -13.75 -3.66
C ARG A 88 4.61 -12.66 -3.70
N PHE A 89 4.65 -11.80 -2.67
CA PHE A 89 5.70 -10.78 -2.59
C PHE A 89 7.09 -11.42 -2.47
N GLU A 90 7.19 -12.57 -1.81
CA GLU A 90 8.47 -13.23 -1.61
C GLU A 90 8.98 -13.95 -2.87
N THR A 91 8.08 -14.50 -3.67
CA THR A 91 8.46 -15.42 -4.73
C THR A 91 8.33 -14.88 -6.14
N GLU A 92 7.49 -13.85 -6.36
CA GLU A 92 7.29 -13.32 -7.71
C GLU A 92 8.19 -12.11 -7.91
N ALA A 93 8.96 -12.10 -8.99
CA ALA A 93 9.83 -10.97 -9.30
C ALA A 93 9.04 -9.77 -9.79
N VAL A 94 7.96 -10.02 -10.53
CA VAL A 94 7.07 -8.99 -11.06
C VAL A 94 5.67 -9.31 -10.56
N LEU A 95 5.02 -8.34 -9.93
CA LEU A 95 3.72 -8.57 -9.33
C LEU A 95 2.84 -7.35 -9.58
N ASP A 96 1.69 -7.57 -10.17
CA ASP A 96 0.62 -6.57 -10.27
C ASP A 96 -0.67 -7.36 -10.32
N ALA A 97 -1.29 -7.54 -9.16
CA ALA A 97 -2.47 -8.38 -9.05
C ALA A 97 -3.48 -7.70 -8.14
N VAL A 98 -4.75 -7.84 -8.50
CA VAL A 98 -5.85 -7.36 -7.66
C VAL A 98 -6.60 -8.59 -7.16
N ILE A 99 -6.78 -8.68 -5.85
CA ILE A 99 -7.50 -9.81 -5.25
C ILE A 99 -8.54 -9.30 -4.26
N ASP A 100 -9.63 -10.05 -4.14
CA ASP A 100 -10.59 -9.83 -3.04
C ASP A 100 -10.03 -10.46 -1.78
N TYR A 101 -10.20 -9.79 -0.66
CA TYR A 101 -9.60 -10.23 0.59
C TYR A 101 -10.45 -9.81 1.78
N VAL A 102 -10.20 -10.41 2.92
CA VAL A 102 -10.85 -10.02 4.18
C VAL A 102 -9.76 -9.75 5.20
N PHE A 103 -9.65 -8.50 5.64
CA PHE A 103 -8.74 -8.15 6.72
C PHE A 103 -9.41 -8.46 8.06
N THR A 104 -8.64 -9.03 8.97
CA THR A 104 -9.12 -9.31 10.32
C THR A 104 -8.32 -8.54 11.36
N LEU A 105 -7.76 -7.40 10.96
CA LEU A 105 -7.13 -6.49 11.89
C LEU A 105 -8.16 -6.03 12.88
N ARG A 106 -8.00 -5.78 14.06
CA ARG A 106 -8.98 -5.29 15.03
C ARG A 106 -10.12 -6.28 15.26
N MET A 107 -9.90 -7.56 14.94
CA MET A 107 -10.86 -8.63 15.21
C MET A 107 -12.25 -8.42 14.60
N GLN A 108 -12.35 -7.58 13.59
CA GLN A 108 -13.59 -7.34 12.87
C GLN A 108 -13.33 -7.53 11.38
N PRO A 109 -13.92 -8.56 10.76
CA PRO A 109 -13.68 -8.81 9.35
C PRO A 109 -14.07 -7.60 8.49
N THR A 110 -13.18 -7.18 7.61
CA THR A 110 -13.42 -6.05 6.71
C THR A 110 -13.10 -6.50 5.29
N LYS A 111 -14.11 -6.44 4.41
CA LYS A 111 -13.90 -6.80 3.01
C LYS A 111 -13.15 -5.69 2.30
N VAL A 112 -12.12 -6.07 1.57
CA VAL A 112 -11.27 -5.14 0.84
C VAL A 112 -10.89 -5.74 -0.50
N LYS A 113 -10.40 -4.88 -1.40
CA LYS A 113 -9.63 -5.32 -2.55
C LYS A 113 -8.19 -4.93 -2.29
N LEU A 114 -7.29 -5.85 -2.58
CA LEU A 114 -5.85 -5.61 -2.45
C LEU A 114 -5.25 -5.54 -3.84
N ARG A 115 -4.34 -4.58 -4.04
CA ARG A 115 -3.50 -4.58 -5.23
C ARG A 115 -2.06 -4.74 -4.77
N LEU A 116 -1.41 -5.78 -5.28
CA LEU A 116 -0.05 -6.14 -4.91
C LEU A 116 0.87 -5.69 -6.04
N LEU A 117 1.84 -4.85 -5.73
CA LEU A 117 2.71 -4.25 -6.74
C LEU A 117 4.17 -4.44 -6.38
N LYS A 118 4.93 -5.01 -7.32
CA LYS A 118 6.36 -5.23 -7.15
C LYS A 118 7.02 -5.32 -8.52
N GLN A 119 8.20 -4.71 -8.67
CA GLN A 119 9.01 -4.83 -9.87
C GLN A 119 10.50 -4.80 -9.51
N PRO A 120 11.35 -5.51 -10.27
CA PRO A 120 12.79 -5.41 -10.07
C PRO A 120 13.26 -3.96 -10.27
N GLY A 121 14.24 -3.56 -9.49
CA GLY A 121 14.82 -2.21 -9.63
C GLY A 121 14.03 -1.12 -8.95
N ARG A 122 12.86 -1.42 -8.41
CA ARG A 122 12.12 -0.44 -7.62
C ARG A 122 12.65 -0.47 -6.20
N ARG A 123 12.62 0.70 -5.53
CA ARG A 123 13.13 0.78 -4.16
C ARG A 123 12.17 0.19 -3.15
N ARG A 124 10.89 0.01 -3.52
CA ARG A 124 9.88 -0.48 -2.57
C ARG A 124 8.87 -1.37 -3.27
N MET A 125 8.19 -2.19 -2.46
CA MET A 125 6.99 -2.92 -2.84
C MET A 125 5.79 -2.23 -2.23
N TYR A 126 4.61 -2.43 -2.81
CA TYR A 126 3.40 -1.76 -2.31
C TYR A 126 2.24 -2.73 -2.18
N LEU A 127 1.53 -2.60 -1.08
CA LEU A 127 0.22 -3.23 -0.90
C LEU A 127 -0.79 -2.10 -0.82
N VAL A 128 -1.74 -2.07 -1.76
CA VAL A 128 -2.74 -1.02 -1.84
C VAL A 128 -4.07 -1.63 -1.44
N VAL A 129 -4.83 -0.92 -0.59
CA VAL A 129 -6.01 -1.47 0.05
C VAL A 129 -7.21 -0.57 -0.23
N GLU A 130 -8.24 -1.12 -0.86
CA GLU A 130 -9.48 -0.38 -1.11
C GLU A 130 -10.63 -1.11 -0.42
N ARG A 131 -11.40 -0.39 0.39
CA ARG A 131 -12.58 -0.97 1.02
C ARG A 131 -13.68 -1.15 -0.02
N THR A 132 -14.41 -2.23 0.12
CA THR A 132 -15.53 -2.52 -0.78
C THR A 132 -16.88 -2.37 -0.09
#